data_422cf687c20e3361b1fb29ac297f3c53
#
_entry.id   422cf687c20e3361b1fb29ac297f3c53
#
_cell.length_a   1.000
_cell.length_b   1.000
_cell.length_c   1.000
_cell.angle_alpha   90.00
_cell.angle_beta   90.00
_cell.angle_gamma   90.00
#
_symmetry.space_group_name_H-M   'P 1'
#
loop_
_entity.id
_entity.type
_entity.pdbx_description
1 polymer ?
#
loop_
_entity_poly.entity_id
_entity_poly.type
_entity_poly.pdbx_seq_one_letter_code
_entity_poly.pdbx_strand_id
1 'polypeptide(L)'
;NYYNVEWVASFLDKEPETRKEKAINLAKQHGYTIQPLNVNKSHRSWEILDEQTLVAPLTTIKGMGDKAIDQILAHRPFNTIEEFLFNENIIYSKLNKKALDALCRAGAMADLIDDRFTGDKHFWTATCVDRPRKLKNLGENIEKYRPEGNFSDDERIDFLANLTGIFPISMVVDSAIQRKLDQYGIPPISEFDAELGMCWCIVREVTKKRTKNGKLFYVAKVIDNNSVETQIRCWSVNPDKDIIYINRPYMLKPKYSLDWGFSTYGRVDQAWVLLG
;
A
#
# COMPACT_ATOMS: atom_id res chain seq x y z
N ASN A 1 -26.85 -9.87 0.40
CA ASN A 1 -25.47 -10.35 0.51
C ASN A 1 -25.49 -11.85 0.78
N TYR A 2 -24.79 -12.65 -0.02
CA TYR A 2 -24.71 -14.11 0.14
C TYR A 2 -23.81 -14.53 1.32
N TYR A 3 -22.95 -13.62 1.78
CA TYR A 3 -22.00 -13.87 2.87
C TYR A 3 -22.17 -12.81 3.94
N ASN A 4 -22.23 -13.23 5.18
CA ASN A 4 -22.25 -12.32 6.32
C ASN A 4 -20.82 -11.84 6.66
N VAL A 5 -20.71 -10.80 7.48
CA VAL A 5 -19.44 -10.18 7.84
C VAL A 5 -18.49 -11.15 8.57
N GLU A 6 -19.02 -12.07 9.37
CA GLU A 6 -18.23 -13.09 10.09
C GLU A 6 -17.57 -14.07 9.13
N TRP A 7 -18.29 -14.45 8.07
CA TRP A 7 -17.70 -15.28 7.02
C TRP A 7 -16.57 -14.53 6.29
N VAL A 8 -16.79 -13.26 5.95
CA VAL A 8 -15.78 -12.43 5.29
C VAL A 8 -14.55 -12.25 6.17
N ALA A 9 -14.72 -11.95 7.46
CA ALA A 9 -13.62 -11.86 8.42
C ALA A 9 -12.83 -13.18 8.48
N SER A 10 -13.51 -14.32 8.61
CA SER A 10 -12.88 -15.65 8.64
C SER A 10 -12.17 -15.99 7.32
N PHE A 11 -12.74 -15.61 6.19
CA PHE A 11 -12.13 -15.77 4.88
C PHE A 11 -10.83 -14.97 4.77
N LEU A 12 -10.86 -13.68 5.13
CA LEU A 12 -9.71 -12.79 5.11
C LEU A 12 -8.59 -13.27 6.07
N ASP A 13 -8.93 -13.83 7.22
CA ASP A 13 -7.94 -14.38 8.16
C ASP A 13 -7.20 -15.61 7.57
N LYS A 14 -7.93 -16.47 6.88
CA LYS A 14 -7.40 -17.74 6.36
C LYS A 14 -6.68 -17.61 5.02
N GLU A 15 -6.90 -16.53 4.28
CA GLU A 15 -6.25 -16.33 3.00
C GLU A 15 -4.73 -16.18 3.15
N PRO A 16 -3.92 -16.89 2.33
CA PRO A 16 -2.48 -16.73 2.30
C PRO A 16 -2.09 -15.29 1.95
N GLU A 17 -0.94 -14.82 2.44
CA GLU A 17 -0.44 -13.46 2.18
C GLU A 17 -0.41 -13.10 0.70
N THR A 18 -0.05 -14.05 -0.16
CA THR A 18 0.01 -13.87 -1.63
C THR A 18 -1.35 -13.60 -2.29
N ARG A 19 -2.46 -13.89 -1.60
CA ARG A 19 -3.82 -13.69 -2.09
C ARG A 19 -4.61 -12.67 -1.28
N LYS A 20 -4.05 -12.18 -0.18
CA LYS A 20 -4.73 -11.29 0.76
C LYS A 20 -5.20 -9.99 0.10
N GLU A 21 -4.38 -9.40 -0.76
CA GLU A 21 -4.73 -8.19 -1.50
C GLU A 21 -5.98 -8.41 -2.37
N LYS A 22 -5.98 -9.50 -3.14
CA LYS A 22 -7.14 -9.87 -3.96
C LYS A 22 -8.39 -10.12 -3.12
N ALA A 23 -8.26 -10.81 -1.98
CA ALA A 23 -9.36 -11.09 -1.07
C ALA A 23 -9.96 -9.81 -0.47
N ILE A 24 -9.12 -8.86 -0.07
CA ILE A 24 -9.54 -7.54 0.45
C ILE A 24 -10.27 -6.74 -0.62
N ASN A 25 -9.74 -6.71 -1.85
CA ASN A 25 -10.39 -6.01 -2.95
C ASN A 25 -11.73 -6.66 -3.32
N LEU A 26 -11.81 -7.99 -3.30
CA LEU A 26 -13.07 -8.71 -3.49
C LEU A 26 -14.09 -8.35 -2.40
N ALA A 27 -13.69 -8.31 -1.13
CA ALA A 27 -14.57 -7.89 -0.05
C ALA A 27 -15.10 -6.46 -0.27
N LYS A 28 -14.24 -5.52 -0.67
CA LYS A 28 -14.63 -4.14 -1.02
C LYS A 28 -15.62 -4.09 -2.19
N GLN A 29 -15.39 -4.87 -3.24
CA GLN A 29 -16.32 -4.96 -4.39
C GLN A 29 -17.69 -5.50 -3.99
N HIS A 30 -17.75 -6.35 -2.97
CA HIS A 30 -19.00 -6.86 -2.39
C HIS A 30 -19.66 -5.91 -1.37
N GLY A 31 -19.15 -4.67 -1.24
CA GLY A 31 -19.74 -3.63 -0.41
C GLY A 31 -19.24 -3.59 1.03
N TYR A 32 -18.19 -4.34 1.36
CA TYR A 32 -17.57 -4.26 2.68
C TYR A 32 -16.58 -3.10 2.78
N THR A 33 -16.66 -2.37 3.88
CA THR A 33 -15.70 -1.31 4.21
C THR A 33 -14.55 -1.90 5.01
N ILE A 34 -13.34 -1.73 4.51
CA ILE A 34 -12.12 -2.09 5.23
C ILE A 34 -11.50 -0.83 5.81
N GLN A 35 -11.60 -0.67 7.11
CA GLN A 35 -10.96 0.43 7.80
C GLN A 35 -9.44 0.25 7.86
N PRO A 36 -8.67 1.36 7.83
CA PRO A 36 -7.22 1.31 7.96
C PRO A 36 -6.80 0.72 9.31
N LEU A 37 -5.54 0.29 9.36
CA LEU A 37 -4.89 -0.14 10.59
C LEU A 37 -4.96 0.96 11.65
N ASN A 38 -5.23 0.57 12.89
CA ASN A 38 -5.35 1.50 14.01
C ASN A 38 -4.89 0.83 15.31
N VAL A 39 -4.00 1.46 16.02
CA VAL A 39 -3.41 0.94 17.27
C VAL A 39 -4.47 0.66 18.35
N ASN A 40 -5.57 1.42 18.37
CA ASN A 40 -6.65 1.28 19.34
C ASN A 40 -7.77 0.31 18.90
N LYS A 41 -7.96 0.10 17.59
CA LYS A 41 -9.06 -0.69 17.02
C LYS A 41 -8.62 -2.05 16.47
N SER A 42 -7.43 -2.12 15.84
CA SER A 42 -6.94 -3.36 15.23
C SER A 42 -6.61 -4.42 16.28
N HIS A 43 -6.96 -5.68 16.01
CA HIS A 43 -6.66 -6.83 16.87
C HIS A 43 -5.61 -7.75 16.24
N ARG A 44 -5.53 -9.01 16.68
CA ARG A 44 -4.68 -10.05 16.08
C ARG A 44 -5.28 -10.63 14.80
N SER A 45 -6.60 -10.66 14.74
CA SER A 45 -7.43 -11.09 13.61
C SER A 45 -8.30 -9.94 13.14
N TRP A 46 -9.01 -10.13 12.04
CA TRP A 46 -9.96 -9.16 11.52
C TRP A 46 -11.04 -8.87 12.55
N GLU A 47 -11.24 -7.59 12.84
CA GLU A 47 -12.23 -7.10 13.79
C GLU A 47 -13.47 -6.64 13.04
N ILE A 48 -14.64 -7.07 13.53
CA ILE A 48 -15.94 -6.68 12.98
C ILE A 48 -16.46 -5.52 13.80
N LEU A 49 -16.63 -4.35 13.17
CA LEU A 49 -17.21 -3.17 13.83
C LEU A 49 -18.73 -3.13 13.66
N ASP A 50 -19.24 -3.56 12.52
CA ASP A 50 -20.65 -3.64 12.19
C ASP A 50 -20.87 -4.65 11.03
N GLU A 51 -22.11 -4.74 10.53
CA GLU A 51 -22.51 -5.71 9.49
C GLU A 51 -21.75 -5.57 8.17
N GLN A 52 -21.07 -4.47 7.93
CA GLN A 52 -20.35 -4.17 6.67
C GLN A 52 -18.95 -3.62 6.86
N THR A 53 -18.51 -3.42 8.10
CA THR A 53 -17.24 -2.76 8.39
C THR A 53 -16.29 -3.67 9.15
N LEU A 54 -15.10 -3.83 8.60
CA LEU A 54 -14.00 -4.62 9.14
C LEU A 54 -12.77 -3.74 9.37
N VAL A 55 -11.96 -4.07 10.37
CA VAL A 55 -10.65 -3.47 10.62
C VAL A 55 -9.56 -4.49 10.39
N ALA A 56 -8.52 -4.11 9.66
CA ALA A 56 -7.38 -4.97 9.40
C ALA A 56 -6.59 -5.27 10.69
N PRO A 57 -6.05 -6.49 10.86
CA PRO A 57 -5.33 -6.89 12.06
C PRO A 57 -3.90 -6.34 12.09
N LEU A 58 -3.36 -6.11 13.31
CA LEU A 58 -1.96 -5.71 13.51
C LEU A 58 -0.96 -6.75 13.00
N THR A 59 -1.36 -8.01 12.93
CA THR A 59 -0.55 -9.11 12.37
C THR A 59 -0.26 -8.93 10.88
N THR A 60 -1.03 -8.11 10.17
CA THR A 60 -0.77 -7.76 8.76
C THR A 60 0.52 -6.96 8.60
N ILE A 61 0.95 -6.24 9.65
CA ILE A 61 2.14 -5.38 9.58
C ILE A 61 3.40 -6.26 9.68
N LYS A 62 4.15 -6.34 8.59
CA LYS A 62 5.43 -7.07 8.54
C LYS A 62 6.42 -6.48 9.53
N GLY A 63 6.99 -7.34 10.35
CA GLY A 63 7.94 -6.94 11.38
C GLY A 63 7.32 -6.66 12.75
N MET A 64 5.98 -6.74 12.86
CA MET A 64 5.29 -6.79 14.14
C MET A 64 5.35 -8.22 14.68
N GLY A 65 6.05 -8.40 15.81
CA GLY A 65 6.05 -9.69 16.52
C GLY A 65 4.90 -9.79 17.51
N ASP A 66 4.47 -11.01 17.82
CA ASP A 66 3.37 -11.28 18.76
C ASP A 66 3.52 -10.55 20.09
N LYS A 67 4.75 -10.51 20.63
CA LYS A 67 5.04 -9.80 21.89
C LYS A 67 4.81 -8.29 21.79
N ALA A 68 5.01 -7.68 20.64
CA ALA A 68 4.73 -6.26 20.43
C ALA A 68 3.22 -6.00 20.36
N ILE A 69 2.50 -6.88 19.66
CA ILE A 69 1.04 -6.81 19.58
C ILE A 69 0.43 -7.00 20.96
N ASP A 70 0.93 -7.95 21.77
CA ASP A 70 0.47 -8.14 23.16
C ASP A 70 0.61 -6.88 24.01
N GLN A 71 1.72 -6.15 23.85
CA GLN A 71 1.92 -4.89 24.58
C GLN A 71 0.88 -3.84 24.18
N ILE A 72 0.52 -3.75 22.92
CA ILE A 72 -0.50 -2.81 22.44
C ILE A 72 -1.87 -3.21 22.98
N LEU A 73 -2.27 -4.46 22.80
CA LEU A 73 -3.61 -4.93 23.20
C LEU A 73 -3.84 -4.87 24.71
N ALA A 74 -2.78 -5.07 25.51
CA ALA A 74 -2.88 -5.05 26.96
C ALA A 74 -2.99 -3.63 27.57
N HIS A 75 -2.53 -2.59 26.86
CA HIS A 75 -2.38 -1.26 27.44
C HIS A 75 -3.18 -0.16 26.72
N ARG A 76 -3.93 -0.51 25.66
CA ARG A 76 -4.83 0.43 25.00
C ARG A 76 -6.13 0.65 25.81
N PRO A 77 -6.91 1.72 25.61
CA PRO A 77 -6.74 2.72 24.55
C PRO A 77 -5.63 3.72 24.85
N PHE A 78 -5.01 4.23 23.77
CA PHE A 78 -4.06 5.35 23.83
C PHE A 78 -4.76 6.58 23.23
N ASN A 79 -4.93 7.63 24.03
CA ASN A 79 -5.56 8.88 23.59
C ASN A 79 -4.54 9.89 23.06
N THR A 80 -3.29 9.77 23.53
CA THR A 80 -2.19 10.65 23.16
C THR A 80 -0.93 9.86 22.84
N ILE A 81 -0.02 10.48 22.11
CA ILE A 81 1.28 9.86 21.82
C ILE A 81 2.12 9.68 23.08
N GLU A 82 1.94 10.54 24.09
CA GLU A 82 2.59 10.43 25.40
C GLU A 82 2.17 9.16 26.13
N GLU A 83 0.87 8.85 26.16
CA GLU A 83 0.35 7.61 26.74
C GLU A 83 0.96 6.37 26.07
N PHE A 84 1.23 6.44 24.76
CA PHE A 84 1.88 5.36 24.04
C PHE A 84 3.39 5.30 24.31
N LEU A 85 4.11 6.41 24.31
CA LEU A 85 5.57 6.45 24.40
C LEU A 85 6.12 6.32 25.82
N PHE A 86 5.36 6.75 26.83
CA PHE A 86 5.83 6.88 28.22
C PHE A 86 5.02 6.06 29.22
N ASN A 87 4.22 5.10 28.74
CA ASN A 87 3.47 4.18 29.60
C ASN A 87 4.42 3.25 30.37
N GLU A 88 4.44 3.35 31.68
CA GLU A 88 5.33 2.58 32.55
C GLU A 88 5.07 1.07 32.51
N ASN A 89 3.87 0.66 32.11
CA ASN A 89 3.48 -0.75 31.98
C ASN A 89 3.92 -1.38 30.66
N ILE A 90 4.27 -0.58 29.63
CA ILE A 90 4.73 -1.09 28.35
C ILE A 90 6.19 -1.53 28.42
N ILE A 91 6.45 -2.77 28.05
CA ILE A 91 7.80 -3.32 27.95
C ILE A 91 8.37 -2.97 26.57
N TYR A 92 9.11 -1.87 26.49
CA TYR A 92 9.64 -1.35 25.22
C TYR A 92 10.73 -2.21 24.57
N SER A 93 11.31 -3.17 25.28
CA SER A 93 12.14 -4.19 24.62
C SER A 93 11.33 -5.16 23.77
N LYS A 94 10.03 -5.31 24.05
CA LYS A 94 9.08 -6.10 23.25
C LYS A 94 8.43 -5.23 22.17
N LEU A 95 8.00 -3.99 22.50
CA LEU A 95 7.54 -2.98 21.57
C LEU A 95 8.71 -2.07 21.16
N ASN A 96 9.64 -2.65 20.41
CA ASN A 96 10.91 -2.01 20.06
C ASN A 96 10.78 -0.94 18.96
N LYS A 97 11.91 -0.26 18.67
CA LYS A 97 11.95 0.79 17.63
C LYS A 97 11.45 0.32 16.26
N LYS A 98 11.74 -0.93 15.86
CA LYS A 98 11.29 -1.49 14.58
C LYS A 98 9.78 -1.65 14.52
N ALA A 99 9.16 -2.11 15.61
CA ALA A 99 7.71 -2.25 15.71
C ALA A 99 7.03 -0.88 15.70
N LEU A 100 7.57 0.10 16.42
CA LEU A 100 7.07 1.47 16.43
C LEU A 100 7.16 2.12 15.04
N ASP A 101 8.30 1.97 14.37
CA ASP A 101 8.52 2.44 13.01
C ASP A 101 7.50 1.83 12.03
N ALA A 102 7.27 0.53 12.13
CA ALA A 102 6.30 -0.16 11.28
C ALA A 102 4.85 0.31 11.52
N LEU A 103 4.46 0.52 12.79
CA LEU A 103 3.14 1.07 13.15
C LEU A 103 2.92 2.47 12.55
N CYS A 104 3.90 3.36 12.69
CA CYS A 104 3.81 4.71 12.14
C CYS A 104 3.69 4.71 10.63
N ARG A 105 4.59 4.00 9.93
CA ARG A 105 4.60 3.97 8.46
C ARG A 105 3.41 3.22 7.86
N ALA A 106 2.83 2.26 8.59
CA ALA A 106 1.59 1.61 8.21
C ALA A 106 0.33 2.47 8.49
N GLY A 107 0.49 3.66 9.07
CA GLY A 107 -0.61 4.56 9.41
C GLY A 107 -1.42 4.14 10.65
N ALA A 108 -0.97 3.11 11.38
CA ALA A 108 -1.72 2.58 12.53
C ALA A 108 -1.81 3.54 13.73
N MET A 109 -1.00 4.59 13.73
CA MET A 109 -0.94 5.60 14.79
C MET A 109 -1.56 6.95 14.38
N ALA A 110 -2.33 7.00 13.30
CA ALA A 110 -2.91 8.24 12.77
C ALA A 110 -3.76 9.00 13.79
N ASP A 111 -4.54 8.30 14.62
CA ASP A 111 -5.38 8.91 15.66
C ASP A 111 -4.56 9.54 16.82
N LEU A 112 -3.25 9.30 16.90
CA LEU A 112 -2.35 9.89 17.90
C LEU A 112 -1.62 11.14 17.39
N ILE A 113 -1.84 11.51 16.12
CA ILE A 113 -1.28 12.72 15.52
C ILE A 113 -2.20 13.88 15.90
N ASP A 114 -1.74 14.76 16.75
CA ASP A 114 -2.48 15.97 17.15
C ASP A 114 -1.96 17.22 16.39
N ASP A 115 -2.52 18.38 16.71
CA ASP A 115 -2.24 19.67 16.07
C ASP A 115 -0.81 20.22 16.28
N ARG A 116 -0.04 19.63 17.19
CA ARG A 116 1.38 19.95 17.38
C ARG A 116 2.24 19.47 16.20
N PHE A 117 1.76 18.45 15.48
CA PHE A 117 2.47 17.88 14.33
C PHE A 117 1.96 18.48 13.03
N THR A 118 2.89 18.89 12.16
CA THR A 118 2.58 19.43 10.83
C THR A 118 2.20 18.36 9.79
N GLY A 119 2.39 17.08 10.14
CA GLY A 119 2.06 15.95 9.30
C GLY A 119 2.59 14.61 9.84
N ASP A 120 2.29 13.55 9.13
CA ASP A 120 2.63 12.18 9.51
C ASP A 120 4.13 11.88 9.45
N LYS A 121 4.88 12.49 8.53
CA LYS A 121 6.35 12.37 8.47
C LYS A 121 7.00 13.10 9.64
N HIS A 122 6.50 14.30 9.96
CA HIS A 122 6.94 15.02 11.16
C HIS A 122 6.70 14.17 12.43
N PHE A 123 5.49 13.63 12.59
CA PHE A 123 5.17 12.73 13.70
C PHE A 123 6.12 11.54 13.78
N TRP A 124 6.32 10.84 12.65
CA TRP A 124 7.21 9.69 12.58
C TRP A 124 8.66 10.04 12.96
N THR A 125 9.18 11.17 12.45
CA THR A 125 10.55 11.59 12.73
C THR A 125 10.73 11.93 14.21
N ALA A 126 9.80 12.69 14.77
CA ALA A 126 9.88 13.16 16.15
C ALA A 126 9.66 12.06 17.20
N THR A 127 8.91 11.00 16.86
CA THR A 127 8.50 9.95 17.80
C THR A 127 9.20 8.62 17.61
N CYS A 128 9.57 8.27 16.36
CA CYS A 128 10.13 6.96 16.02
C CYS A 128 11.60 7.04 15.61
N VAL A 129 11.96 7.93 14.70
CA VAL A 129 13.35 8.04 14.22
C VAL A 129 14.24 8.54 15.34
N ASP A 130 13.89 9.66 15.93
CA ASP A 130 14.53 10.23 17.13
C ASP A 130 13.62 9.98 18.35
N ARG A 131 13.54 8.70 18.77
CA ARG A 131 12.62 8.30 19.83
C ARG A 131 12.92 9.02 21.15
N PRO A 132 11.99 9.85 21.66
CA PRO A 132 12.18 10.57 22.92
C PRO A 132 12.14 9.61 24.11
N ARG A 133 13.01 9.85 25.09
CA ARG A 133 13.04 9.09 26.34
C ARG A 133 12.28 9.76 27.48
N LYS A 134 11.95 11.02 27.33
CA LYS A 134 11.24 11.86 28.30
C LYS A 134 10.32 12.83 27.57
N LEU A 135 9.30 13.30 28.25
CA LEU A 135 8.34 14.28 27.72
C LEU A 135 9.03 15.55 27.18
N LYS A 136 10.04 16.07 27.90
CA LYS A 136 10.83 17.21 27.42
C LYS A 136 11.45 16.96 26.05
N ASN A 137 12.03 15.77 25.84
CA ASN A 137 12.64 15.42 24.55
C ASN A 137 11.60 15.32 23.42
N LEU A 138 10.37 14.91 23.73
CA LEU A 138 9.30 14.91 22.73
C LEU A 138 8.99 16.34 22.28
N GLY A 139 8.86 17.29 23.20
CA GLY A 139 8.65 18.70 22.85
C GLY A 139 9.80 19.28 22.01
N GLU A 140 11.06 18.99 22.36
CA GLU A 140 12.24 19.40 21.61
C GLU A 140 12.24 18.79 20.18
N ASN A 141 11.86 17.52 20.04
CA ASN A 141 11.79 16.85 18.74
C ASN A 141 10.66 17.42 17.86
N ILE A 142 9.49 17.71 18.44
CA ILE A 142 8.37 18.31 17.72
C ILE A 142 8.81 19.63 17.08
N GLU A 143 9.51 20.52 17.82
CA GLU A 143 9.99 21.77 17.26
C GLU A 143 11.12 21.56 16.24
N LYS A 144 12.06 20.66 16.51
CA LYS A 144 13.20 20.36 15.65
C LYS A 144 12.80 19.82 14.27
N TYR A 145 11.81 18.94 14.22
CA TYR A 145 11.39 18.22 13.00
C TYR A 145 10.14 18.81 12.34
N ARG A 146 9.64 19.94 12.82
CA ARG A 146 8.49 20.65 12.24
C ARG A 146 8.53 20.82 10.71
N PRO A 147 9.69 21.06 10.07
CA PRO A 147 9.77 21.21 8.60
C PRO A 147 9.50 19.93 7.80
N GLU A 148 9.50 18.74 8.40
CA GLU A 148 9.32 17.47 7.67
C GLU A 148 7.93 17.32 7.03
N GLY A 149 6.88 17.86 7.65
CA GLY A 149 5.52 17.83 7.12
C GLY A 149 4.94 16.42 6.96
N ASN A 150 4.41 16.14 5.77
CA ASN A 150 3.82 14.86 5.40
C ASN A 150 4.76 13.99 4.57
N PHE A 151 4.55 12.66 4.61
CA PHE A 151 5.07 11.78 3.58
C PHE A 151 4.47 12.14 2.22
N SER A 152 5.22 11.95 1.16
CA SER A 152 4.68 11.97 -0.20
C SER A 152 3.75 10.77 -0.42
N ASP A 153 2.88 10.86 -1.43
CA ASP A 153 2.00 9.75 -1.78
C ASP A 153 2.80 8.51 -2.21
N ASP A 154 3.91 8.69 -2.92
CA ASP A 154 4.79 7.57 -3.30
C ASP A 154 5.40 6.89 -2.06
N GLU A 155 5.87 7.65 -1.05
CA GLU A 155 6.35 7.08 0.21
C GLU A 155 5.25 6.29 0.93
N ARG A 156 4.03 6.82 1.00
CA ARG A 156 2.87 6.13 1.62
C ARG A 156 2.49 4.86 0.89
N ILE A 157 2.45 4.89 -0.45
CA ILE A 157 2.18 3.72 -1.29
C ILE A 157 3.22 2.64 -1.03
N ASP A 158 4.50 3.01 -1.04
CA ASP A 158 5.60 2.08 -0.81
C ASP A 158 5.57 1.48 0.62
N PHE A 159 5.25 2.30 1.63
CA PHE A 159 5.13 1.81 3.00
C PHE A 159 3.98 0.81 3.15
N LEU A 160 2.80 1.12 2.64
CA LEU A 160 1.65 0.22 2.70
C LEU A 160 1.94 -1.08 1.95
N ALA A 161 2.44 -1.00 0.72
CA ALA A 161 2.77 -2.19 -0.07
C ALA A 161 3.84 -3.06 0.60
N ASN A 162 4.90 -2.46 1.15
CA ASN A 162 5.99 -3.20 1.75
C ASN A 162 5.66 -3.75 3.15
N LEU A 163 4.94 -2.97 3.97
CA LEU A 163 4.62 -3.34 5.35
C LEU A 163 3.40 -4.25 5.46
N THR A 164 2.38 -4.07 4.63
CA THR A 164 1.14 -4.85 4.72
C THR A 164 1.00 -5.89 3.63
N GLY A 165 1.81 -5.80 2.57
CA GLY A 165 1.65 -6.62 1.38
C GLY A 165 0.45 -6.21 0.51
N ILE A 166 -0.23 -5.12 0.85
CA ILE A 166 -1.43 -4.63 0.16
C ILE A 166 -1.05 -3.35 -0.58
N PHE A 167 -1.19 -3.37 -1.91
CA PHE A 167 -0.99 -2.16 -2.70
C PHE A 167 -2.23 -1.27 -2.66
N PRO A 168 -2.12 -0.01 -2.27
CA PRO A 168 -3.27 0.88 -2.11
C PRO A 168 -3.74 1.44 -3.47
N ILE A 169 -4.40 0.62 -4.29
CA ILE A 169 -4.85 0.96 -5.66
C ILE A 169 -5.62 2.28 -5.67
N SER A 170 -6.47 2.52 -4.69
CA SER A 170 -7.28 3.75 -4.59
C SER A 170 -6.47 5.04 -4.39
N MET A 171 -5.22 4.95 -3.96
CA MET A 171 -4.31 6.11 -3.89
C MET A 171 -3.68 6.44 -5.24
N VAL A 172 -3.70 5.51 -6.20
CA VAL A 172 -3.10 5.65 -7.53
C VAL A 172 -4.16 5.86 -8.60
N VAL A 173 -5.26 5.13 -8.51
CA VAL A 173 -6.42 5.26 -9.40
C VAL A 173 -7.57 5.80 -8.58
N ASP A 174 -7.73 7.10 -8.63
CA ASP A 174 -8.84 7.77 -7.95
C ASP A 174 -10.18 7.57 -8.67
N SER A 175 -11.26 8.04 -8.06
CA SER A 175 -12.59 7.90 -8.62
C SER A 175 -12.79 8.67 -9.95
N ALA A 176 -11.97 9.67 -10.23
CA ALA A 176 -12.03 10.42 -11.48
C ALA A 176 -11.37 9.64 -12.63
N ILE A 177 -10.20 9.05 -12.36
CA ILE A 177 -9.51 8.15 -13.31
C ILE A 177 -10.39 6.93 -13.58
N GLN A 178 -10.92 6.28 -12.54
CA GLN A 178 -11.78 5.09 -12.70
C GLN A 178 -13.01 5.40 -13.55
N ARG A 179 -13.71 6.49 -13.29
CA ARG A 179 -14.88 6.89 -14.12
C ARG A 179 -14.53 7.11 -15.59
N LYS A 180 -13.35 7.67 -15.89
CA LYS A 180 -12.90 7.83 -17.28
C LYS A 180 -12.63 6.48 -17.94
N LEU A 181 -11.94 5.56 -17.22
CA LEU A 181 -11.68 4.22 -17.73
C LEU A 181 -12.98 3.48 -18.05
N ASP A 182 -13.96 3.54 -17.14
CA ASP A 182 -15.28 2.94 -17.33
C ASP A 182 -16.04 3.57 -18.50
N GLN A 183 -16.02 4.90 -18.59
CA GLN A 183 -16.70 5.66 -19.68
C GLN A 183 -16.16 5.30 -21.06
N TYR A 184 -14.85 5.07 -21.18
CA TYR A 184 -14.21 4.69 -22.45
C TYR A 184 -14.12 3.17 -22.64
N GLY A 185 -14.66 2.38 -21.71
CA GLY A 185 -14.64 0.91 -21.79
C GLY A 185 -13.25 0.33 -21.82
N ILE A 186 -12.28 0.93 -21.11
CA ILE A 186 -10.89 0.45 -21.07
C ILE A 186 -10.74 -0.56 -19.93
N PRO A 187 -10.60 -1.86 -20.23
CA PRO A 187 -10.53 -2.90 -19.22
C PRO A 187 -9.18 -2.88 -18.47
N PRO A 188 -9.13 -3.42 -17.25
CA PRO A 188 -7.88 -3.73 -16.58
C PRO A 188 -7.09 -4.79 -17.37
N ILE A 189 -5.78 -4.86 -17.18
CA ILE A 189 -4.92 -5.78 -17.93
C ILE A 189 -5.28 -7.26 -17.72
N SER A 190 -5.82 -7.62 -16.55
CA SER A 190 -6.31 -8.98 -16.29
C SER A 190 -7.52 -9.38 -17.15
N GLU A 191 -8.24 -8.40 -17.67
CA GLU A 191 -9.42 -8.57 -18.55
C GLU A 191 -9.11 -8.11 -19.98
N PHE A 192 -7.82 -8.10 -20.37
CA PHE A 192 -7.40 -7.67 -21.68
C PHE A 192 -8.09 -8.46 -22.78
N ASP A 193 -8.74 -7.72 -23.68
CA ASP A 193 -9.33 -8.24 -24.90
C ASP A 193 -8.47 -7.84 -26.10
N ALA A 194 -8.06 -8.85 -26.89
CA ALA A 194 -7.24 -8.64 -28.08
C ALA A 194 -7.99 -7.89 -29.20
N GLU A 195 -9.32 -7.97 -29.26
CA GLU A 195 -10.14 -7.26 -30.25
C GLU A 195 -10.19 -5.76 -29.91
N LEU A 196 -10.33 -5.41 -28.62
CA LEU A 196 -10.24 -4.03 -28.17
C LEU A 196 -8.81 -3.49 -28.29
N GLY A 197 -7.82 -4.34 -28.05
CA GLY A 197 -6.40 -4.05 -28.24
C GLY A 197 -5.80 -3.04 -27.27
N MET A 198 -6.52 -2.65 -26.21
CA MET A 198 -6.03 -1.75 -25.17
C MET A 198 -6.51 -2.16 -23.77
N CYS A 199 -5.73 -1.77 -22.75
CA CYS A 199 -6.05 -2.00 -21.35
C CYS A 199 -5.35 -0.97 -20.49
N TRP A 200 -5.61 -1.01 -19.17
CA TRP A 200 -4.89 -0.19 -18.21
C TRP A 200 -4.25 -1.04 -17.11
N CYS A 201 -3.21 -0.51 -16.50
CA CYS A 201 -2.52 -1.11 -15.36
C CYS A 201 -1.77 -0.04 -14.55
N ILE A 202 -1.30 -0.43 -13.36
CA ILE A 202 -0.40 0.37 -12.51
C ILE A 202 0.97 -0.28 -12.53
N VAL A 203 2.02 0.51 -12.75
CA VAL A 203 3.40 0.01 -12.75
C VAL A 203 3.93 -0.07 -11.32
N ARG A 204 4.43 -1.26 -10.95
CA ARG A 204 5.01 -1.54 -9.63
C ARG A 204 6.54 -1.53 -9.62
N GLU A 205 7.13 -2.04 -10.70
CA GLU A 205 8.57 -2.19 -10.83
C GLU A 205 8.96 -2.16 -12.32
N VAL A 206 10.10 -1.58 -12.62
CA VAL A 206 10.69 -1.60 -13.96
C VAL A 206 12.12 -2.11 -13.87
N THR A 207 12.38 -3.24 -14.50
CA THR A 207 13.70 -3.85 -14.56
C THR A 207 14.30 -3.72 -15.95
N LYS A 208 15.54 -3.21 -16.04
CA LYS A 208 16.31 -3.16 -17.29
C LYS A 208 16.93 -4.53 -17.56
N LYS A 209 16.70 -5.09 -18.73
CA LYS A 209 17.28 -6.37 -19.16
C LYS A 209 17.92 -6.26 -20.54
N ARG A 210 18.81 -7.20 -20.86
CA ARG A 210 19.41 -7.31 -22.19
C ARG A 210 19.11 -8.66 -22.80
N THR A 211 18.85 -8.68 -24.10
CA THR A 211 18.76 -9.91 -24.89
C THR A 211 20.13 -10.57 -25.04
N LYS A 212 20.17 -11.80 -25.56
CA LYS A 212 21.42 -12.50 -25.90
C LYS A 212 22.29 -11.66 -26.86
N ASN A 213 21.68 -10.87 -27.73
CA ASN A 213 22.35 -9.99 -28.71
C ASN A 213 22.65 -8.57 -28.14
N GLY A 214 22.57 -8.39 -26.82
CA GLY A 214 22.91 -7.13 -26.15
C GLY A 214 21.87 -6.02 -26.24
N LYS A 215 20.74 -6.21 -26.96
CA LYS A 215 19.67 -5.21 -27.07
C LYS A 215 18.98 -5.02 -25.73
N LEU A 216 18.79 -3.77 -25.32
CA LEU A 216 18.10 -3.40 -24.11
C LEU A 216 16.57 -3.53 -24.27
N PHE A 217 15.90 -4.00 -23.22
CA PHE A 217 14.46 -3.97 -23.07
C PHE A 217 14.09 -3.80 -21.59
N TYR A 218 12.87 -3.34 -21.33
CA TYR A 218 12.35 -3.28 -19.98
C TYR A 218 11.40 -4.44 -19.71
N VAL A 219 11.36 -4.86 -18.45
CA VAL A 219 10.31 -5.71 -17.91
C VAL A 219 9.60 -4.90 -16.83
N ALA A 220 8.38 -4.49 -17.12
CA ALA A 220 7.52 -3.83 -16.15
C ALA A 220 6.66 -4.87 -15.43
N LYS A 221 6.72 -4.90 -14.10
CA LYS A 221 5.71 -5.59 -13.28
C LYS A 221 4.56 -4.62 -13.04
N VAL A 222 3.38 -5.07 -13.32
CA VAL A 222 2.17 -4.25 -13.24
C VAL A 222 1.08 -4.96 -12.45
N ILE A 223 0.16 -4.17 -11.90
CA ILE A 223 -1.03 -4.64 -11.19
C ILE A 223 -2.24 -3.86 -11.68
N ASP A 224 -3.43 -4.41 -11.50
CA ASP A 224 -4.70 -3.72 -11.77
C ASP A 224 -5.66 -3.76 -10.57
N ASN A 225 -6.88 -3.26 -10.74
CA ASN A 225 -7.90 -3.22 -9.68
C ASN A 225 -8.41 -4.61 -9.26
N ASN A 226 -8.13 -5.65 -10.03
CA ASN A 226 -8.40 -7.04 -9.66
C ASN A 226 -7.25 -7.66 -8.84
N SER A 227 -6.22 -6.85 -8.51
CA SER A 227 -4.99 -7.28 -7.82
C SER A 227 -4.25 -8.41 -8.56
N VAL A 228 -4.36 -8.43 -9.88
CA VAL A 228 -3.65 -9.40 -10.71
C VAL A 228 -2.31 -8.80 -11.10
N GLU A 229 -1.23 -9.41 -10.60
CA GLU A 229 0.12 -9.05 -11.03
C GLU A 229 0.45 -9.74 -12.35
N THR A 230 1.00 -8.97 -13.29
CA THR A 230 1.53 -9.50 -14.54
C THR A 230 2.80 -8.78 -14.98
N GLN A 231 3.45 -9.27 -16.02
CA GLN A 231 4.67 -8.69 -16.57
C GLN A 231 4.46 -8.28 -18.01
N ILE A 232 4.97 -7.10 -18.35
CA ILE A 232 4.96 -6.57 -19.70
C ILE A 232 6.40 -6.37 -20.15
N ARG A 233 6.75 -6.93 -21.33
CA ARG A 233 8.05 -6.70 -21.96
C ARG A 233 7.96 -5.50 -22.90
N CYS A 234 8.76 -4.48 -22.64
CA CYS A 234 8.84 -3.28 -23.45
C CYS A 234 10.08 -3.38 -24.36
N TRP A 235 9.85 -3.65 -25.62
CA TRP A 235 10.91 -3.83 -26.60
C TRP A 235 11.30 -2.50 -27.27
N SER A 236 12.54 -2.41 -27.72
CA SER A 236 13.07 -1.26 -28.47
C SER A 236 13.07 0.06 -27.68
N VAL A 237 13.29 -0.03 -26.38
CA VAL A 237 13.37 1.14 -25.49
C VAL A 237 14.70 1.88 -25.65
N ASN A 238 14.64 3.21 -25.52
CA ASN A 238 15.81 4.08 -25.39
C ASN A 238 15.95 4.53 -23.92
N PRO A 239 16.97 4.07 -23.19
CA PRO A 239 17.11 4.33 -21.76
C PRO A 239 17.25 5.81 -21.39
N ASP A 240 17.66 6.65 -22.34
CA ASP A 240 17.86 8.09 -22.10
C ASP A 240 16.57 8.90 -22.30
N LYS A 241 15.57 8.32 -22.94
CA LYS A 241 14.32 9.01 -23.31
C LYS A 241 13.07 8.30 -22.78
N ASP A 242 13.12 6.98 -22.66
CA ASP A 242 11.97 6.17 -22.29
C ASP A 242 11.94 5.96 -20.77
N ILE A 243 11.10 6.73 -20.08
CA ILE A 243 10.90 6.64 -18.65
C ILE A 243 9.50 6.09 -18.38
N ILE A 244 9.41 5.02 -17.58
CA ILE A 244 8.18 4.50 -17.02
C ILE A 244 8.21 4.77 -15.52
N TYR A 245 7.29 5.57 -15.04
CA TYR A 245 7.20 5.92 -13.61
C TYR A 245 6.50 4.80 -12.85
N ILE A 246 7.06 4.41 -11.71
CA ILE A 246 6.43 3.47 -10.78
C ILE A 246 5.30 4.14 -10.01
N ASN A 247 4.38 3.35 -9.45
CA ASN A 247 3.21 3.82 -8.73
C ASN A 247 2.34 4.79 -9.54
N ARG A 248 2.30 4.60 -10.86
CA ARG A 248 1.46 5.42 -11.76
C ARG A 248 0.60 4.53 -12.64
N PRO A 249 -0.65 4.96 -12.92
CA PRO A 249 -1.55 4.25 -13.81
C PRO A 249 -1.26 4.60 -15.26
N TYR A 250 -1.28 3.59 -16.10
CA TYR A 250 -1.07 3.72 -17.54
C TYR A 250 -2.15 3.01 -18.33
N MET A 251 -2.59 3.64 -19.41
CA MET A 251 -3.27 2.99 -20.50
C MET A 251 -2.24 2.57 -21.54
N LEU A 252 -2.39 1.38 -22.11
CA LEU A 252 -1.44 0.83 -23.09
C LEU A 252 -2.12 -0.05 -24.11
N LYS A 253 -1.44 -0.25 -25.24
CA LYS A 253 -1.84 -1.17 -26.33
C LYS A 253 -0.85 -2.32 -26.40
N PRO A 254 -0.96 -3.33 -25.54
CA PRO A 254 -0.04 -4.45 -25.57
C PRO A 254 -0.41 -5.46 -26.66
N LYS A 255 0.58 -6.25 -27.06
CA LYS A 255 0.35 -7.52 -27.77
C LYS A 255 0.48 -8.66 -26.77
N TYR A 256 -0.38 -9.64 -26.88
CA TYR A 256 -0.31 -10.86 -26.08
C TYR A 256 0.08 -12.05 -26.95
N SER A 257 0.96 -12.90 -26.44
CA SER A 257 1.27 -14.20 -27.04
C SER A 257 1.39 -15.25 -25.96
N LEU A 258 1.08 -16.50 -26.27
CA LEU A 258 1.18 -17.62 -25.34
C LEU A 258 2.62 -17.84 -24.85
N ASP A 259 3.62 -17.65 -25.75
CA ASP A 259 5.02 -17.90 -25.42
C ASP A 259 5.67 -16.80 -24.57
N TRP A 260 5.26 -15.55 -24.77
CA TRP A 260 5.95 -14.39 -24.21
C TRP A 260 5.08 -13.54 -23.29
N GLY A 261 3.77 -13.81 -23.21
CA GLY A 261 2.82 -12.97 -22.48
C GLY A 261 2.67 -11.60 -23.13
N PHE A 262 2.48 -10.58 -22.30
CA PHE A 262 2.29 -9.20 -22.76
C PHE A 262 3.59 -8.54 -23.21
N SER A 263 3.50 -7.80 -24.30
CA SER A 263 4.61 -7.04 -24.87
C SER A 263 4.14 -5.70 -25.45
N THR A 264 4.95 -4.66 -25.33
CA THR A 264 4.80 -3.39 -26.06
C THR A 264 6.02 -3.15 -26.93
N TYR A 265 5.84 -2.44 -28.04
CA TYR A 265 6.89 -2.16 -29.02
C TYR A 265 6.95 -0.66 -29.34
N GLY A 266 8.15 -0.17 -29.61
CA GLY A 266 8.38 1.24 -29.91
C GLY A 266 8.65 2.08 -28.66
N ARG A 267 8.57 3.37 -28.83
CA ARG A 267 8.83 4.35 -27.77
C ARG A 267 7.79 4.24 -26.66
N VAL A 268 8.25 4.38 -25.41
CA VAL A 268 7.37 4.29 -24.23
C VAL A 268 6.28 5.37 -24.29
N ASP A 269 6.63 6.60 -24.65
CA ASP A 269 5.69 7.72 -24.75
C ASP A 269 4.55 7.55 -25.76
N GLN A 270 4.71 6.61 -26.71
CA GLN A 270 3.69 6.24 -27.71
C GLN A 270 2.87 5.02 -27.32
N ALA A 271 3.51 4.06 -26.64
CA ALA A 271 2.90 2.80 -26.25
C ALA A 271 2.24 2.83 -24.86
N TRP A 272 2.63 3.76 -24.02
CA TRP A 272 2.21 3.91 -22.62
C TRP A 272 1.71 5.33 -22.38
N VAL A 273 0.41 5.48 -22.14
CA VAL A 273 -0.21 6.78 -21.86
C VAL A 273 -0.43 6.88 -20.35
N LEU A 274 0.26 7.82 -19.71
CA LEU A 274 0.08 8.11 -18.29
C LEU A 274 -1.35 8.63 -18.06
N LEU A 275 -2.02 8.10 -17.05
CA LEU A 275 -3.36 8.52 -16.62
C LEU A 275 -3.25 9.41 -15.37
N GLY A 276 -3.87 10.57 -15.38
CA GLY A 276 -3.88 11.52 -14.26
C GLY A 276 -3.24 12.83 -14.56
#